data_53fc079db436fd3cdf17eb34f02de586
#
_entry.id   53fc079db436fd3cdf17eb34f02de586
#
_cell.length_a   1.000
_cell.length_b   1.000
_cell.length_c   1.000
_cell.angle_alpha   90.00
_cell.angle_beta   90.00
_cell.angle_gamma   90.00
#
_symmetry.space_group_name_H-M   'P 1'
#
loop_
_entity.id
_entity.type
_entity.pdbx_description
1 polymer ?
#
loop_
_entity_poly.entity_id
_entity_poly.type
_entity_poly.pdbx_seq_one_letter_code
_entity_poly.pdbx_strand_id
1 'polypeptide(L)'
;MIRIYTQTENGISRTVGLEEQENRRGDVFWIDLLTPNADELRYAESLCSIEMPTKDEMREIEATSRLYCEDGGRFMTTTVLSRVETDEPIISEITFIL
;
A
#
# COMPACT_ATOMS: atom_id res chain seq x y z
N MET A 1 -0.21 -8.97 3.60
CA MET A 1 1.20 -8.78 4.03
C MET A 1 1.53 -7.31 4.04
N ILE A 2 2.12 -6.85 5.11
CA ILE A 2 2.63 -5.48 5.24
C ILE A 2 4.15 -5.48 5.23
N ARG A 3 4.77 -4.58 4.46
CA ARG A 3 6.20 -4.28 4.49
C ARG A 3 6.37 -2.80 4.73
N ILE A 4 7.25 -2.43 5.64
CA ILE A 4 7.52 -1.03 5.95
C ILE A 4 9.01 -0.75 5.75
N TYR A 5 9.28 0.30 5.02
CA TYR A 5 10.64 0.75 4.73
C TYR A 5 10.93 2.03 5.49
N THR A 6 12.06 2.04 6.17
CA THR A 6 12.49 3.17 6.99
C THR A 6 13.88 3.63 6.59
N GLN A 7 14.12 4.93 6.76
CA GLN A 7 15.45 5.52 6.63
C GLN A 7 16.11 5.55 8.01
N THR A 8 17.29 4.97 8.10
CA THR A 8 18.13 4.98 9.31
C THR A 8 19.47 5.64 9.01
N GLU A 9 20.29 5.88 10.02
CA GLU A 9 21.66 6.38 9.85
C GLU A 9 22.53 5.45 9.00
N ASN A 10 22.20 4.15 9.00
CA ASN A 10 22.93 3.11 8.28
C ASN A 10 22.33 2.78 6.88
N GLY A 11 21.35 3.56 6.44
CA GLY A 11 20.67 3.35 5.15
C GLY A 11 19.21 2.95 5.31
N ILE A 12 18.70 2.16 4.34
CA ILE A 12 17.31 1.75 4.29
C ILE A 12 17.16 0.39 4.99
N SER A 13 16.18 0.31 5.88
CA SER A 13 15.78 -0.93 6.55
C SER A 13 14.36 -1.32 6.13
N ARG A 14 14.07 -2.61 6.12
CA ARG A 14 12.76 -3.17 5.81
C ARG A 14 12.31 -4.09 6.94
N THR A 15 11.08 -3.92 7.40
CA THR A 15 10.40 -4.83 8.31
C THR A 15 9.20 -5.47 7.63
N VAL A 16 8.92 -6.74 7.90
CA VAL A 16 7.84 -7.52 7.29
C VAL A 16 6.92 -8.07 8.38
N GLY A 17 5.61 -7.88 8.20
CA GLY A 17 4.62 -8.31 9.18
C GLY A 17 4.51 -7.38 10.39
N LEU A 18 3.43 -7.53 11.16
CA LEU A 18 3.17 -6.68 12.32
C LEU A 18 4.11 -6.95 13.49
N GLU A 19 4.55 -8.19 13.65
CA GLU A 19 5.43 -8.60 14.76
C GLU A 19 6.78 -7.90 14.73
N GLU A 20 7.32 -7.65 13.55
CA GLU A 20 8.60 -6.95 13.38
C GLU A 20 8.51 -5.45 13.66
N GLN A 21 7.29 -4.87 13.62
CA GLN A 21 7.12 -3.42 13.75
C GLN A 21 7.47 -2.89 15.14
N GLU A 22 7.39 -3.70 16.18
CA GLU A 22 7.78 -3.33 17.54
C GLU A 22 9.27 -2.95 17.62
N ASN A 23 10.10 -3.56 16.79
CA ASN A 23 11.54 -3.33 16.75
C ASN A 23 11.96 -2.36 15.65
N ARG A 24 11.02 -1.78 14.93
CA ARG A 24 11.29 -0.85 13.83
C ARG A 24 12.02 0.41 14.33
N ARG A 25 13.05 0.80 13.59
CA ARG A 25 13.84 2.01 13.83
C ARG A 25 13.82 2.89 12.59
N GLY A 26 13.99 4.19 12.79
CA GLY A 26 14.06 5.17 11.72
C GLY A 26 12.71 5.70 11.25
N ASP A 27 12.75 6.62 10.30
CA ASP A 27 11.57 7.29 9.77
C ASP A 27 10.97 6.50 8.62
N VAL A 28 9.67 6.27 8.68
CA VAL A 28 8.92 5.58 7.62
C VAL A 28 8.82 6.47 6.40
N PHE A 29 9.18 5.94 5.23
CA PHE A 29 9.01 6.64 3.97
C PHE A 29 8.23 5.84 2.92
N TRP A 30 8.04 4.52 3.14
CA TRP A 30 7.27 3.68 2.23
C TRP A 30 6.59 2.54 2.98
N ILE A 31 5.31 2.32 2.68
CA ILE A 31 4.52 1.20 3.19
C ILE A 31 3.96 0.45 1.98
N ASP A 32 4.20 -0.85 1.94
CA ASP A 32 3.70 -1.76 0.91
C ASP A 32 2.69 -2.73 1.53
N LEU A 33 1.48 -2.73 1.00
CA LEU A 33 0.38 -3.60 1.43
C LEU A 33 -0.02 -4.54 0.30
N LEU A 34 0.20 -5.82 0.50
CA LEU A 34 -0.20 -6.86 -0.44
C LEU A 34 -1.26 -7.76 0.21
N THR A 35 -2.48 -7.68 -0.31
CA THR A 35 -3.65 -8.41 0.25
C THR A 35 -3.67 -8.35 1.78
N PRO A 36 -3.68 -7.14 2.37
CA PRO A 36 -3.56 -6.98 3.81
C PRO A 36 -4.79 -7.51 4.55
N ASN A 37 -4.56 -8.01 5.77
CA ASN A 37 -5.66 -8.30 6.68
C ASN A 37 -6.13 -7.01 7.41
N ALA A 38 -7.20 -7.13 8.20
CA ALA A 38 -7.78 -5.97 8.89
C ALA A 38 -6.81 -5.31 9.89
N ASP A 39 -5.97 -6.08 10.56
CA ASP A 39 -5.00 -5.56 11.53
C ASP A 39 -3.87 -4.80 10.83
N GLU A 40 -3.40 -5.31 9.71
CA GLU A 40 -2.39 -4.65 8.87
C GLU A 40 -2.90 -3.35 8.28
N LEU A 41 -4.16 -3.32 7.81
CA LEU A 41 -4.81 -2.09 7.33
C LEU A 41 -4.89 -1.04 8.44
N ARG A 42 -5.42 -1.42 9.61
CA ARG A 42 -5.52 -0.50 10.75
C ARG A 42 -4.16 0.06 11.17
N TYR A 43 -3.14 -0.77 11.16
CA TYR A 43 -1.80 -0.34 11.49
C TYR A 43 -1.25 0.68 10.47
N ALA A 44 -1.40 0.41 9.19
CA ALA A 44 -0.98 1.32 8.13
C ALA A 44 -1.75 2.66 8.19
N GLU A 45 -3.06 2.61 8.39
CA GLU A 45 -3.91 3.80 8.55
C GLU A 45 -3.48 4.64 9.76
N SER A 46 -3.11 3.99 10.87
CA SER A 46 -2.61 4.69 12.05
C SER A 46 -1.28 5.42 11.81
N LEU A 47 -0.43 4.88 10.94
CA LEU A 47 0.84 5.49 10.59
C LEU A 47 0.69 6.69 9.63
N CYS A 48 -0.25 6.59 8.70
CA CYS A 48 -0.44 7.58 7.64
C CYS A 48 -1.50 8.63 7.97
N SER A 49 -2.40 8.34 8.92
CA SER A 49 -3.62 9.13 9.19
C SER A 49 -4.51 9.28 7.96
N ILE A 50 -4.53 8.25 7.13
CA ILE A 50 -5.29 8.18 5.88
C ILE A 50 -6.07 6.87 5.87
N GLU A 51 -7.35 6.92 5.49
CA GLU A 51 -8.15 5.72 5.28
C GLU A 51 -7.76 5.04 3.98
N MET A 52 -7.50 3.74 4.03
CA MET A 52 -7.12 2.96 2.85
C MET A 52 -8.34 2.63 2.00
N PRO A 53 -8.23 2.70 0.67
CA PRO A 53 -9.33 2.35 -0.21
C PRO A 53 -9.68 0.87 -0.11
N THR A 54 -10.97 0.56 -0.20
CA THR A 54 -11.45 -0.82 -0.29
C THR A 54 -11.15 -1.42 -1.66
N LYS A 55 -11.22 -2.74 -1.78
CA LYS A 55 -11.08 -3.42 -3.08
C LYS A 55 -12.11 -2.96 -4.08
N ASP A 56 -13.35 -2.69 -3.65
CA ASP A 56 -14.41 -2.21 -4.52
C ASP A 56 -14.14 -0.80 -5.02
N GLU A 57 -13.66 0.08 -4.17
CA GLU A 57 -13.22 1.43 -4.56
C GLU A 57 -12.06 1.39 -5.56
N MET A 58 -11.10 0.48 -5.35
CA MET A 58 -9.96 0.31 -6.27
C MET A 58 -10.38 -0.20 -7.65
N ARG A 59 -11.49 -0.95 -7.74
CA ARG A 59 -12.03 -1.49 -8.99
C ARG A 59 -12.87 -0.49 -9.77
N GLU A 60 -13.11 0.69 -9.23
CA GLU A 60 -13.89 1.73 -9.89
C GLU A 60 -13.25 2.11 -11.23
N ILE A 61 -14.04 2.08 -12.29
CA ILE A 61 -13.57 2.33 -13.67
C ILE A 61 -13.62 3.79 -14.09
N GLU A 62 -14.34 4.63 -13.37
CA GLU A 62 -14.42 6.05 -13.67
C GLU A 62 -13.08 6.75 -13.39
N ALA A 63 -12.62 7.55 -14.36
CA ALA A 63 -11.33 8.23 -14.27
C ALA A 63 -11.22 9.15 -13.03
N THR A 64 -12.32 9.78 -12.63
CA THR A 64 -12.39 10.65 -11.44
C THR A 64 -12.23 9.89 -10.13
N SER A 65 -12.56 8.58 -10.12
CA SER A 65 -12.39 7.72 -8.96
C SER A 65 -10.98 7.08 -8.90
N ARG A 66 -10.23 7.16 -9.99
CA ARG A 66 -8.87 6.64 -10.08
C ARG A 66 -7.79 7.66 -9.73
N LEU A 67 -8.11 8.94 -9.78
CA LEU A 67 -7.23 10.05 -9.43
C LEU A 67 -8.02 11.00 -8.55
N TYR A 68 -7.75 10.99 -7.24
CA TYR A 68 -8.45 11.87 -6.30
C TYR A 68 -7.56 12.26 -5.11
N CYS A 69 -8.00 13.29 -4.39
CA CYS A 69 -7.37 13.74 -3.15
C CYS A 69 -8.35 13.57 -1.99
N GLU A 70 -7.89 12.98 -0.90
CA GLU A 70 -8.67 12.79 0.32
C GLU A 70 -7.74 12.78 1.53
N ASP A 71 -8.14 13.39 2.63
CA ASP A 71 -7.37 13.47 3.88
C ASP A 71 -5.91 13.92 3.71
N GLY A 72 -5.66 14.80 2.73
CA GLY A 72 -4.32 15.27 2.41
C GLY A 72 -3.48 14.32 1.55
N GLY A 73 -3.98 13.14 1.25
CA GLY A 73 -3.34 12.16 0.38
C GLY A 73 -3.77 12.31 -1.08
N ARG A 74 -2.87 11.97 -1.98
CA ARG A 74 -3.15 11.86 -3.42
C ARG A 74 -3.22 10.41 -3.79
N PHE A 75 -4.39 9.96 -4.24
CA PHE A 75 -4.68 8.58 -4.57
C PHE A 75 -4.64 8.39 -6.08
N MET A 76 -3.87 7.39 -6.51
CA MET A 76 -3.77 6.99 -7.92
C MET A 76 -3.95 5.49 -8.00
N THR A 77 -5.02 5.04 -8.65
CA THR A 77 -5.28 3.61 -8.87
C THR A 77 -5.03 3.26 -10.34
N THR A 78 -4.24 2.24 -10.57
CA THR A 78 -3.96 1.72 -11.90
C THR A 78 -4.19 0.22 -11.97
N THR A 79 -4.52 -0.25 -13.16
CA THR A 79 -4.64 -1.67 -13.44
C THR A 79 -3.30 -2.20 -13.94
N VAL A 80 -2.84 -3.29 -13.35
CA VAL A 80 -1.61 -3.96 -13.76
C VAL A 80 -1.90 -5.38 -14.22
N LEU A 81 -1.16 -5.82 -15.21
CA LEU A 81 -1.20 -7.18 -15.72
C LEU A 81 0.05 -7.90 -15.23
N SER A 82 -0.14 -8.97 -14.49
CA SER A 82 0.94 -9.81 -13.98
C SER A 82 0.85 -11.22 -14.53
N ARG A 83 1.92 -12.01 -14.36
CA ARG A 83 2.02 -13.37 -14.88
C ARG A 83 1.76 -13.46 -16.40
N VAL A 84 2.21 -12.46 -17.14
CA VAL A 84 2.02 -12.38 -18.61
C VAL A 84 2.71 -13.49 -19.39
N GLU A 85 3.70 -14.13 -18.76
CA GLU A 85 4.46 -15.26 -19.34
C GLU A 85 3.76 -16.61 -19.14
N THR A 86 2.59 -16.61 -18.49
CA THR A 86 1.81 -17.82 -18.22
C THR A 86 0.53 -17.84 -19.05
N ASP A 87 -0.11 -19.00 -19.13
CA ASP A 87 -1.41 -19.16 -19.80
C ASP A 87 -2.57 -18.52 -19.01
N GLU A 88 -2.30 -18.07 -17.77
CA GLU A 88 -3.28 -17.46 -16.88
C GLU A 88 -2.77 -16.11 -16.35
N PRO A 89 -2.80 -15.05 -17.17
CA PRO A 89 -2.43 -13.72 -16.70
C PRO A 89 -3.43 -13.21 -15.65
N ILE A 90 -2.91 -12.47 -14.67
CA ILE A 90 -3.72 -11.90 -13.61
C ILE A 90 -3.81 -10.38 -13.79
N ILE A 91 -5.03 -9.86 -13.76
CA ILE A 91 -5.31 -8.43 -13.73
C ILE A 91 -5.55 -8.02 -12.26
N SER A 92 -4.83 -7.02 -11.81
CA SER A 92 -4.93 -6.51 -10.44
C SER A 92 -4.91 -4.99 -10.44
N GLU A 93 -5.52 -4.39 -9.43
CA GLU A 93 -5.45 -2.97 -9.19
C GLU A 93 -4.36 -2.67 -8.15
N ILE A 94 -3.61 -1.59 -8.38
CA ILE A 94 -2.66 -1.04 -7.42
C ILE A 94 -3.03 0.41 -7.17
N THR A 95 -3.14 0.79 -5.91
CA THR A 95 -3.33 2.17 -5.51
C THR A 95 -2.05 2.70 -4.89
N PHE A 96 -1.56 3.81 -5.43
CA PHE A 96 -0.47 4.60 -4.84
C PHE A 96 -1.06 5.77 -4.08
N ILE A 97 -0.59 6.00 -2.88
CA ILE A 97 -1.00 7.12 -2.03
C ILE A 97 0.24 7.94 -1.71
N LEU A 98 0.21 9.22 -2.07
CA LEU A 98 1.31 10.16 -1.89
C LEU A 98 0.93 11.28 -0.94
#